data_8ff51645d821934e123373f0a83cea32
#
_entry.id   8ff51645d821934e123373f0a83cea32
#
_cell.length_a   1.000
_cell.length_b   1.000
_cell.length_c   1.000
_cell.angle_alpha   90.00
_cell.angle_beta   90.00
_cell.angle_gamma   90.00
#
_symmetry.space_group_name_H-M   'P 1'
#
loop_
_entity.id
_entity.type
_entity.pdbx_description
1 polymer ?
#
loop_
_entity_poly.entity_id
_entity_poly.type
_entity_poly.pdbx_seq_one_letter_code
_entity_poly.pdbx_strand_id
1 'polypeptide(L)'
;IIGGMIAGTHGEHVISGYGHYAGLISIDDERVLAIHVDGVGSKVIVASLAKRYSTIGIDCIAMNANDVVCVGAEPIAFVDYLAVRSPDADMIEEIMKGLAQGAREANLSIVGGELAVLPDLLADEFEMSKGKGKGKTRGRGKVKERVDNAFDLAGAVIGIARKDELILGESISAGDVIVGIASNGLHANGYTLVRHLLLSRYRLDERIDELGSTLEDELLKPTRIYVKPVLDMIRSMDIHGIAHITGGAFKKLTRLNSNVRFVLNSMPEPPSIFKLIKMHAKIDDAEMYSTFNMGIGLCVIAAKGDEDAIISICKNHHDMDAYVIGKVEEGKGVYVNDIRLV
;
A
#
# COMPACT_ATOMS: atom_id res chain seq x y z
N ILE A 1 6.23 -2.10 -23.90
CA ILE A 1 6.91 -0.95 -24.54
C ILE A 1 7.74 -0.19 -23.51
N ILE A 2 7.17 0.34 -22.41
CA ILE A 2 7.89 1.14 -21.40
C ILE A 2 9.04 0.36 -20.78
N GLY A 3 8.79 -0.88 -20.30
CA GLY A 3 9.83 -1.71 -19.68
C GLY A 3 11.05 -1.98 -20.59
N GLY A 4 10.81 -2.16 -21.91
CA GLY A 4 11.89 -2.35 -22.88
C GLY A 4 12.73 -1.08 -23.10
N MET A 5 12.10 0.11 -23.05
CA MET A 5 12.83 1.38 -23.13
C MET A 5 13.68 1.61 -21.89
N ILE A 6 13.16 1.31 -20.70
CA ILE A 6 13.90 1.44 -19.44
C ILE A 6 15.05 0.43 -19.39
N ALA A 7 14.82 -0.83 -19.79
CA ALA A 7 15.87 -1.85 -19.81
C ALA A 7 17.07 -1.47 -20.68
N GLY A 8 16.86 -0.68 -21.75
CA GLY A 8 17.94 -0.13 -22.57
C GLY A 8 18.88 0.85 -21.85
N THR A 9 18.53 1.30 -20.66
CA THR A 9 19.36 2.18 -19.80
C THR A 9 20.14 1.41 -18.73
N HIS A 10 19.90 0.09 -18.61
CA HIS A 10 20.52 -0.71 -17.56
C HIS A 10 22.00 -1.00 -17.87
N GLY A 11 22.88 -0.59 -16.96
CA GLY A 11 24.29 -0.97 -16.95
C GLY A 11 24.54 -2.21 -16.08
N GLU A 12 25.80 -2.59 -15.96
CA GLU A 12 26.27 -3.77 -15.22
C GLU A 12 25.94 -3.77 -13.72
N HIS A 13 25.68 -2.59 -13.14
CA HIS A 13 25.33 -2.46 -11.71
C HIS A 13 23.86 -2.79 -11.41
N VAL A 14 22.98 -2.87 -12.41
CA VAL A 14 21.56 -3.14 -12.18
C VAL A 14 21.35 -4.64 -11.95
N ILE A 15 20.91 -4.99 -10.73
CA ILE A 15 20.56 -6.37 -10.34
C ILE A 15 19.13 -6.68 -10.73
N SER A 16 18.18 -5.83 -10.30
CA SER A 16 16.78 -5.94 -10.63
C SER A 16 16.24 -4.55 -10.97
N GLY A 17 15.62 -4.46 -12.14
CA GLY A 17 15.07 -3.22 -12.65
C GLY A 17 13.55 -3.13 -12.47
N TYR A 18 12.91 -2.58 -13.50
CA TYR A 18 11.47 -2.32 -13.53
C TYR A 18 10.64 -3.62 -13.43
N GLY A 19 9.72 -3.65 -12.46
CA GLY A 19 8.73 -4.74 -12.32
C GLY A 19 8.70 -5.41 -10.96
N HIS A 20 9.74 -5.30 -10.15
CA HIS A 20 9.78 -5.75 -8.75
C HIS A 20 9.31 -4.65 -7.79
N TYR A 21 9.40 -4.86 -6.46
CA TYR A 21 9.01 -3.88 -5.44
C TYR A 21 9.97 -2.69 -5.36
N ALA A 22 11.27 -2.90 -5.61
CA ALA A 22 12.27 -1.84 -5.68
C ALA A 22 13.26 -2.11 -6.83
N GLY A 23 13.87 -1.06 -7.36
CA GLY A 23 15.03 -1.15 -8.22
C GLY A 23 16.28 -1.46 -7.39
N LEU A 24 17.13 -2.39 -7.83
CA LEU A 24 18.30 -2.86 -7.11
C LEU A 24 19.58 -2.55 -7.88
N ILE A 25 20.52 -1.85 -7.23
CA ILE A 25 21.81 -1.45 -7.80
C ILE A 25 22.95 -1.97 -6.91
N SER A 26 23.86 -2.71 -7.50
CA SER A 26 25.10 -3.16 -6.84
C SER A 26 26.00 -1.96 -6.52
N ILE A 27 26.40 -1.81 -5.25
CA ILE A 27 27.38 -0.80 -4.84
C ILE A 27 28.79 -1.38 -4.94
N ASP A 28 28.97 -2.59 -4.47
CA ASP A 28 30.21 -3.35 -4.45
C ASP A 28 29.90 -4.86 -4.57
N ASP A 29 30.86 -5.71 -4.25
CA ASP A 29 30.71 -7.15 -4.36
C ASP A 29 29.69 -7.74 -3.33
N GLU A 30 29.44 -7.05 -2.23
CA GLU A 30 28.62 -7.53 -1.12
C GLU A 30 27.28 -6.79 -0.99
N ARG A 31 27.23 -5.49 -1.32
CA ARG A 31 26.12 -4.61 -0.95
C ARG A 31 25.31 -4.15 -2.14
N VAL A 32 24.04 -3.89 -1.88
CA VAL A 32 23.03 -3.44 -2.83
C VAL A 32 22.27 -2.24 -2.27
N LEU A 33 22.04 -1.23 -3.09
CA LEU A 33 21.02 -0.20 -2.84
C LEU A 33 19.69 -0.65 -3.44
N ALA A 34 18.63 -0.57 -2.63
CA ALA A 34 17.27 -0.65 -3.08
C ALA A 34 16.71 0.78 -3.19
N ILE A 35 16.08 1.11 -4.30
CA ILE A 35 15.52 2.44 -4.58
C ILE A 35 14.07 2.27 -4.98
N HIS A 36 13.17 3.00 -4.30
CA HIS A 36 11.75 3.00 -4.62
C HIS A 36 11.18 4.41 -4.57
N VAL A 37 10.15 4.68 -5.39
CA VAL A 37 9.38 5.93 -5.39
C VAL A 37 7.90 5.62 -5.53
N ASP A 38 7.10 6.17 -4.64
CA ASP A 38 5.63 6.08 -4.72
C ASP A 38 4.98 7.31 -4.09
N GLY A 39 3.75 7.59 -4.50
CA GLY A 39 2.93 8.67 -3.96
C GLY A 39 1.74 8.13 -3.16
N VAL A 40 1.10 9.02 -2.39
CA VAL A 40 -0.10 8.67 -1.62
C VAL A 40 -1.33 8.46 -2.51
N GLY A 41 -1.32 9.08 -3.69
CA GLY A 41 -2.43 8.99 -4.64
C GLY A 41 -3.69 9.70 -4.17
N SER A 42 -4.85 9.27 -4.66
CA SER A 42 -6.11 10.01 -4.49
C SER A 42 -6.70 10.05 -3.05
N LYS A 43 -6.04 9.43 -2.07
CA LYS A 43 -6.36 9.60 -0.64
C LYS A 43 -6.14 11.06 -0.18
N VAL A 44 -5.19 11.78 -0.78
CA VAL A 44 -4.94 13.20 -0.49
C VAL A 44 -6.19 14.07 -0.69
N ILE A 45 -7.09 13.70 -1.61
CA ILE A 45 -8.34 14.41 -1.83
C ILE A 45 -9.29 14.26 -0.63
N VAL A 46 -9.34 13.07 -0.04
CA VAL A 46 -10.16 12.84 1.18
C VAL A 46 -9.59 13.65 2.34
N ALA A 47 -8.26 13.68 2.49
CA ALA A 47 -7.60 14.49 3.51
C ALA A 47 -7.88 15.99 3.34
N SER A 48 -7.84 16.51 2.10
CA SER A 48 -8.17 17.91 1.81
C SER A 48 -9.63 18.24 2.11
N LEU A 49 -10.57 17.34 1.78
CA LEU A 49 -11.99 17.52 2.09
C LEU A 49 -12.27 17.47 3.60
N ALA A 50 -11.58 16.60 4.34
CA ALA A 50 -11.69 16.48 5.79
C ALA A 50 -10.85 17.52 6.56
N LYS A 51 -9.93 18.23 5.88
CA LYS A 51 -8.92 19.13 6.49
C LYS A 51 -8.10 18.42 7.58
N ARG A 52 -7.69 17.18 7.31
CA ARG A 52 -6.93 16.31 8.23
C ARG A 52 -5.77 15.68 7.46
N TYR A 53 -4.55 16.08 7.74
CA TYR A 53 -3.40 15.82 6.87
C TYR A 53 -2.31 14.94 7.49
N SER A 54 -2.27 14.82 8.82
CA SER A 54 -1.18 14.14 9.54
C SER A 54 -0.98 12.68 9.12
N THR A 55 -2.05 11.93 8.83
CA THR A 55 -1.94 10.53 8.42
C THR A 55 -1.36 10.34 7.02
N ILE A 56 -1.46 11.37 6.17
CA ILE A 56 -0.97 11.33 4.78
C ILE A 56 0.56 11.23 4.72
N GLY A 57 1.27 11.91 5.63
CA GLY A 57 2.72 11.75 5.76
C GLY A 57 3.12 10.33 6.14
N ILE A 58 2.36 9.68 7.05
CA ILE A 58 2.58 8.27 7.42
C ILE A 58 2.36 7.36 6.20
N ASP A 59 1.27 7.59 5.43
CA ASP A 59 0.99 6.83 4.20
C ASP A 59 2.16 6.93 3.22
N CYS A 60 2.73 8.12 3.02
CA CYS A 60 3.85 8.32 2.09
C CYS A 60 5.08 7.52 2.49
N ILE A 61 5.47 7.55 3.77
CA ILE A 61 6.56 6.71 4.30
C ILE A 61 6.23 5.22 4.13
N ALA A 62 5.03 4.79 4.52
CA ALA A 62 4.63 3.39 4.50
C ALA A 62 4.65 2.80 3.09
N MET A 63 4.10 3.52 2.09
CA MET A 63 4.07 3.06 0.70
C MET A 63 5.46 2.80 0.16
N ASN A 64 6.42 3.64 0.52
CA ASN A 64 7.81 3.54 0.07
C ASN A 64 8.63 2.53 0.88
N ALA A 65 8.62 2.62 2.21
CA ALA A 65 9.44 1.79 3.07
C ALA A 65 9.02 0.31 3.07
N ASN A 66 7.70 0.03 2.98
CA ASN A 66 7.21 -1.34 2.89
C ASN A 66 7.61 -2.03 1.57
N ASP A 67 7.66 -1.29 0.47
CA ASP A 67 8.09 -1.89 -0.81
C ASP A 67 9.61 -2.18 -0.80
N VAL A 68 10.42 -1.32 -0.16
CA VAL A 68 11.86 -1.57 0.00
C VAL A 68 12.14 -2.78 0.88
N VAL A 69 11.41 -2.94 1.99
CA VAL A 69 11.63 -4.10 2.86
C VAL A 69 11.16 -5.41 2.21
N CYS A 70 10.25 -5.36 1.22
CA CYS A 70 9.83 -6.55 0.47
C CYS A 70 10.96 -7.22 -0.33
N VAL A 71 12.03 -6.49 -0.65
CA VAL A 71 13.21 -7.06 -1.34
C VAL A 71 14.34 -7.43 -0.38
N GLY A 72 14.10 -7.45 0.93
CA GLY A 72 15.10 -7.76 1.94
C GLY A 72 15.97 -6.57 2.34
N ALA A 73 15.71 -5.37 1.83
CA ALA A 73 16.53 -4.20 2.13
C ALA A 73 16.00 -3.42 3.35
N GLU A 74 16.92 -2.96 4.20
CA GLU A 74 16.60 -2.06 5.31
C GLU A 74 16.48 -0.63 4.78
N PRO A 75 15.31 0.04 4.90
CA PRO A 75 15.14 1.44 4.53
C PRO A 75 15.99 2.33 5.45
N ILE A 76 16.80 3.22 4.87
CA ILE A 76 17.72 4.07 5.65
C ILE A 76 17.49 5.56 5.44
N ALA A 77 17.08 5.99 4.24
CA ALA A 77 16.93 7.39 3.91
C ALA A 77 15.69 7.62 3.05
N PHE A 78 15.08 8.78 3.23
CA PHE A 78 13.88 9.21 2.53
C PHE A 78 13.98 10.67 2.12
N VAL A 79 13.43 11.00 0.96
CA VAL A 79 13.18 12.35 0.49
C VAL A 79 11.74 12.45 -0.01
N ASP A 80 11.09 13.60 0.21
CA ASP A 80 9.72 13.85 -0.23
C ASP A 80 9.65 14.88 -1.36
N TYR A 81 8.56 14.84 -2.09
CA TYR A 81 8.13 15.88 -3.02
C TYR A 81 6.68 16.26 -2.66
N LEU A 82 6.52 17.41 -2.03
CA LEU A 82 5.22 17.98 -1.70
C LEU A 82 4.87 19.07 -2.69
N ALA A 83 3.90 18.81 -3.56
CA ALA A 83 3.35 19.81 -4.47
C ALA A 83 2.05 20.37 -3.87
N VAL A 84 1.94 21.70 -3.74
CA VAL A 84 0.77 22.39 -3.19
C VAL A 84 0.24 23.41 -4.18
N ARG A 85 -1.08 23.59 -4.21
CA ARG A 85 -1.70 24.67 -4.99
C ARG A 85 -1.36 26.06 -4.44
N SER A 86 -1.44 26.20 -3.14
CA SER A 86 -1.07 27.41 -2.40
C SER A 86 -0.41 27.05 -1.08
N PRO A 87 0.54 27.85 -0.60
CA PRO A 87 1.17 27.60 0.69
C PRO A 87 0.14 27.73 1.82
N ASP A 88 0.07 26.69 2.65
CA ASP A 88 -0.73 26.64 3.88
C ASP A 88 0.16 26.05 4.97
N ALA A 89 0.57 26.87 5.90
CA ALA A 89 1.55 26.48 6.91
C ALA A 89 1.02 25.38 7.83
N ASP A 90 -0.26 25.41 8.20
CA ASP A 90 -0.85 24.43 9.11
C ASP A 90 -0.97 23.05 8.42
N MET A 91 -1.40 23.03 7.15
CA MET A 91 -1.46 21.81 6.34
C MET A 91 -0.06 21.21 6.18
N ILE A 92 0.93 22.01 5.81
CA ILE A 92 2.31 21.55 5.60
C ILE A 92 2.87 21.00 6.91
N GLU A 93 2.65 21.71 8.03
CA GLU A 93 3.11 21.24 9.35
C GLU A 93 2.50 19.90 9.73
N GLU A 94 1.20 19.67 9.50
CA GLU A 94 0.55 18.39 9.76
C GLU A 94 1.13 17.27 8.88
N ILE A 95 1.35 17.52 7.58
CA ILE A 95 1.97 16.55 6.68
C ILE A 95 3.37 16.18 7.17
N MET A 96 4.19 17.19 7.51
CA MET A 96 5.55 16.97 8.02
C MET A 96 5.57 16.22 9.36
N LYS A 97 4.62 16.47 10.26
CA LYS A 97 4.46 15.67 11.49
C LYS A 97 4.19 14.21 11.18
N GLY A 98 3.33 13.94 10.18
CA GLY A 98 3.04 12.59 9.73
C GLY A 98 4.25 11.91 9.10
N LEU A 99 5.00 12.59 8.23
CA LEU A 99 6.25 12.08 7.67
C LEU A 99 7.25 11.73 8.76
N ALA A 100 7.46 12.64 9.72
CA ALA A 100 8.38 12.42 10.85
C ALA A 100 7.94 11.26 11.74
N GLN A 101 6.64 11.08 11.96
CA GLN A 101 6.11 9.94 12.71
C GLN A 101 6.37 8.62 11.96
N GLY A 102 6.00 8.55 10.68
CA GLY A 102 6.22 7.36 9.85
C GLY A 102 7.70 7.00 9.73
N ALA A 103 8.59 8.01 9.59
CA ALA A 103 10.03 7.81 9.53
C ALA A 103 10.59 7.17 10.81
N ARG A 104 10.15 7.63 11.99
CA ARG A 104 10.51 7.01 13.28
C ARG A 104 10.00 5.59 13.41
N GLU A 105 8.78 5.32 12.95
CA GLU A 105 8.19 3.99 12.96
C GLU A 105 8.94 3.04 12.02
N ALA A 106 9.28 3.49 10.81
CA ALA A 106 10.09 2.76 9.84
C ALA A 106 11.59 2.71 10.15
N ASN A 107 12.06 3.43 11.20
CA ASN A 107 13.47 3.54 11.56
C ASN A 107 14.36 4.07 10.43
N LEU A 108 13.86 5.05 9.65
CA LEU A 108 14.61 5.71 8.58
C LEU A 108 14.76 7.21 8.83
N SER A 109 15.67 7.86 8.13
CA SER A 109 15.94 9.29 8.23
C SER A 109 15.37 10.06 7.03
N ILE A 110 14.63 11.14 7.28
CA ILE A 110 14.31 12.12 6.23
C ILE A 110 15.53 12.99 6.04
N VAL A 111 16.13 12.97 4.86
CA VAL A 111 17.41 13.63 4.57
C VAL A 111 17.26 14.82 3.61
N GLY A 112 16.07 15.07 3.09
CA GLY A 112 15.77 16.17 2.19
C GLY A 112 14.35 16.08 1.68
N GLY A 113 14.00 16.99 0.79
CA GLY A 113 12.71 17.05 0.12
C GLY A 113 12.57 18.33 -0.70
N GLU A 114 11.43 18.47 -1.37
CA GLU A 114 11.09 19.62 -2.19
C GLU A 114 9.64 20.05 -1.93
N LEU A 115 9.42 21.36 -1.77
CA LEU A 115 8.11 21.98 -1.70
C LEU A 115 7.85 22.81 -2.95
N ALA A 116 6.97 22.34 -3.83
CA ALA A 116 6.61 23.03 -5.06
C ALA A 116 5.24 23.70 -4.96
N VAL A 117 5.15 24.98 -5.32
CA VAL A 117 3.89 25.72 -5.40
C VAL A 117 3.43 25.75 -6.85
N LEU A 118 2.33 25.02 -7.15
CA LEU A 118 1.88 24.74 -8.52
C LEU A 118 0.39 25.11 -8.71
N PRO A 119 0.02 26.42 -8.65
CA PRO A 119 -1.38 26.86 -8.66
C PRO A 119 -2.14 26.48 -9.94
N ASP A 120 -1.45 26.42 -11.08
CA ASP A 120 -2.08 26.15 -12.37
C ASP A 120 -2.16 24.65 -12.71
N LEU A 121 -1.39 23.80 -12.01
CA LEU A 121 -1.36 22.34 -12.25
C LEU A 121 -2.28 21.58 -11.31
N LEU A 122 -2.48 22.05 -10.09
CA LEU A 122 -3.31 21.36 -9.09
C LEU A 122 -4.74 21.90 -9.13
N ALA A 123 -5.66 21.04 -9.59
CA ALA A 123 -7.07 21.37 -9.64
C ALA A 123 -7.68 21.43 -8.22
N ASP A 124 -8.50 22.44 -7.98
CA ASP A 124 -9.27 22.62 -6.74
C ASP A 124 -10.71 22.09 -6.83
N GLU A 125 -11.13 21.62 -8.00
CA GLU A 125 -12.47 21.10 -8.23
C GLU A 125 -12.41 19.62 -8.64
N PHE A 126 -13.21 18.79 -7.97
CA PHE A 126 -13.38 17.39 -8.30
C PHE A 126 -14.83 17.08 -8.64
N GLU A 127 -15.05 16.34 -9.73
CA GLU A 127 -16.38 15.88 -10.10
C GLU A 127 -16.79 14.66 -9.26
N MET A 128 -17.93 14.75 -8.59
CA MET A 128 -18.54 13.60 -7.90
C MET A 128 -19.91 13.28 -8.52
N SER A 129 -20.23 11.97 -8.54
CA SER A 129 -21.55 11.52 -9.01
C SER A 129 -22.60 11.78 -7.92
N LYS A 130 -23.69 12.48 -8.22
CA LYS A 130 -24.85 12.51 -7.31
C LYS A 130 -25.43 11.12 -7.16
N GLY A 131 -25.40 10.56 -5.95
CA GLY A 131 -26.17 9.39 -5.59
C GLY A 131 -27.67 9.65 -5.81
N LYS A 132 -28.43 8.58 -6.13
CA LYS A 132 -29.89 8.65 -6.17
C LYS A 132 -30.43 8.83 -4.75
N GLY A 133 -30.59 10.07 -4.31
CA GLY A 133 -31.43 10.36 -3.14
C GLY A 133 -32.86 9.88 -3.41
N LYS A 134 -33.58 9.42 -2.35
CA LYS A 134 -34.99 9.04 -2.39
C LYS A 134 -35.88 10.28 -2.63
N GLY A 135 -35.73 10.91 -3.80
CA GLY A 135 -36.52 12.06 -4.23
C GLY A 135 -36.65 12.06 -5.73
N LYS A 136 -37.89 12.15 -6.22
CA LYS A 136 -38.23 12.17 -7.66
C LYS A 136 -37.71 13.43 -8.35
N THR A 137 -36.43 13.44 -8.74
CA THR A 137 -35.95 14.34 -9.80
C THR A 137 -34.92 13.60 -10.62
N ARG A 138 -35.28 13.33 -11.88
CA ARG A 138 -34.42 12.80 -12.93
C ARG A 138 -33.34 13.85 -13.24
N GLY A 139 -32.11 13.58 -12.82
CA GLY A 139 -30.95 14.33 -13.27
C GLY A 139 -29.68 13.59 -12.83
N ARG A 140 -28.95 12.98 -13.78
CA ARG A 140 -27.53 12.64 -13.60
C ARG A 140 -26.77 13.99 -13.48
N GLY A 141 -26.79 14.58 -12.29
CA GLY A 141 -26.03 15.79 -12.02
C GLY A 141 -24.65 15.40 -11.51
N LYS A 142 -23.60 15.86 -12.15
CA LYS A 142 -22.26 15.90 -11.56
C LYS A 142 -22.26 17.03 -10.54
N VAL A 143 -21.77 16.77 -9.33
CA VAL A 143 -21.49 17.80 -8.32
C VAL A 143 -20.01 18.05 -8.38
N LYS A 144 -19.63 19.30 -8.50
CA LYS A 144 -18.23 19.70 -8.28
C LYS A 144 -18.06 19.99 -6.80
N GLU A 145 -17.17 19.25 -6.15
CA GLU A 145 -16.69 19.63 -4.81
C GLU A 145 -15.37 20.37 -4.97
N ARG A 146 -15.22 21.40 -4.18
CA ARG A 146 -14.03 22.23 -4.15
C ARG A 146 -13.22 21.88 -2.91
N VAL A 147 -11.92 21.69 -3.08
CA VAL A 147 -10.95 21.62 -1.99
C VAL A 147 -10.21 22.96 -1.91
N ASP A 148 -10.10 23.50 -0.70
CA ASP A 148 -9.46 24.80 -0.50
C ASP A 148 -7.97 24.75 -0.85
N ASN A 149 -7.29 23.62 -0.51
CA ASN A 149 -5.89 23.37 -0.79
C ASN A 149 -5.68 22.00 -1.41
N ALA A 150 -5.58 21.96 -2.74
CA ALA A 150 -5.16 20.77 -3.46
C ALA A 150 -3.65 20.58 -3.31
N PHE A 151 -3.24 19.33 -3.09
CA PHE A 151 -1.82 18.95 -2.99
C PHE A 151 -1.60 17.54 -3.52
N ASP A 152 -0.33 17.22 -3.80
CA ASP A 152 0.15 15.87 -4.04
C ASP A 152 1.39 15.62 -3.20
N LEU A 153 1.54 14.39 -2.71
CA LEU A 153 2.67 13.98 -1.90
C LEU A 153 3.22 12.66 -2.41
N ALA A 154 4.47 12.69 -2.78
CA ALA A 154 5.24 11.51 -3.16
C ALA A 154 6.57 11.50 -2.39
N GLY A 155 7.23 10.36 -2.36
CA GLY A 155 8.53 10.25 -1.77
C GLY A 155 9.38 9.20 -2.44
N ALA A 156 10.67 9.28 -2.21
CA ALA A 156 11.62 8.26 -2.61
C ALA A 156 12.40 7.76 -1.40
N VAL A 157 12.60 6.46 -1.34
CA VAL A 157 13.33 5.79 -0.26
C VAL A 157 14.55 5.06 -0.81
N ILE A 158 15.63 5.10 -0.06
CA ILE A 158 16.81 4.29 -0.28
C ILE A 158 16.90 3.28 0.85
N GLY A 159 17.07 2.01 0.49
CA GLY A 159 17.39 0.92 1.41
C GLY A 159 18.73 0.29 1.07
N ILE A 160 19.26 -0.48 2.00
CA ILE A 160 20.51 -1.23 1.84
C ILE A 160 20.29 -2.69 2.20
N ALA A 161 20.88 -3.59 1.43
CA ALA A 161 20.88 -5.02 1.68
C ALA A 161 22.24 -5.64 1.36
N ARG A 162 22.49 -6.85 1.85
CA ARG A 162 23.51 -7.72 1.31
C ARG A 162 22.99 -8.46 0.08
N LYS A 163 23.83 -8.76 -0.89
CA LYS A 163 23.43 -9.49 -2.10
C LYS A 163 22.86 -10.89 -1.80
N ASP A 164 23.43 -11.55 -0.79
CA ASP A 164 23.07 -12.89 -0.35
C ASP A 164 21.81 -12.93 0.54
N GLU A 165 21.28 -11.76 0.96
CA GLU A 165 20.08 -11.61 1.77
C GLU A 165 18.88 -11.05 0.98
N LEU A 166 19.03 -10.87 -0.34
CA LEU A 166 17.94 -10.37 -1.18
C LEU A 166 16.78 -11.36 -1.26
N ILE A 167 15.56 -10.85 -1.09
CA ILE A 167 14.31 -11.63 -1.16
C ILE A 167 13.59 -11.29 -2.46
N LEU A 168 13.85 -12.08 -3.52
CA LEU A 168 13.29 -11.83 -4.85
C LEU A 168 12.22 -12.86 -5.25
N GLY A 169 11.94 -13.83 -4.38
CA GLY A 169 10.93 -14.87 -4.61
C GLY A 169 11.42 -16.11 -5.38
N GLU A 170 12.71 -16.19 -5.66
CA GLU A 170 13.31 -17.33 -6.38
C GLU A 170 13.23 -18.63 -5.57
N SER A 171 13.28 -18.53 -4.23
CA SER A 171 13.18 -19.66 -3.30
C SER A 171 11.74 -20.17 -3.11
N ILE A 172 10.73 -19.44 -3.57
CA ILE A 172 9.33 -19.83 -3.40
C ILE A 172 9.05 -21.14 -4.14
N SER A 173 8.54 -22.13 -3.40
CA SER A 173 8.29 -23.48 -3.91
C SER A 173 6.95 -24.03 -3.42
N ALA A 174 6.45 -25.08 -4.10
CA ALA A 174 5.26 -25.79 -3.66
C ALA A 174 5.47 -26.39 -2.28
N GLY A 175 4.52 -26.18 -1.38
CA GLY A 175 4.59 -26.58 0.03
C GLY A 175 4.82 -25.41 0.99
N ASP A 176 5.30 -24.26 0.49
CA ASP A 176 5.46 -23.06 1.32
C ASP A 176 4.12 -22.57 1.86
N VAL A 177 4.16 -21.97 3.06
CA VAL A 177 3.03 -21.34 3.70
C VAL A 177 2.96 -19.86 3.34
N ILE A 178 1.74 -19.31 3.28
CA ILE A 178 1.50 -17.90 3.08
C ILE A 178 0.87 -17.32 4.35
N VAL A 179 1.60 -16.43 5.02
CA VAL A 179 1.11 -15.70 6.19
C VAL A 179 0.73 -14.29 5.75
N GLY A 180 -0.53 -13.91 5.99
CA GLY A 180 -1.04 -12.57 5.76
C GLY A 180 -0.99 -11.74 7.04
N ILE A 181 -0.39 -10.55 6.98
CA ILE A 181 -0.35 -9.60 8.08
C ILE A 181 -1.44 -8.55 7.87
N ALA A 182 -2.22 -8.29 8.93
CA ALA A 182 -3.39 -7.43 8.87
C ALA A 182 -3.06 -6.01 8.41
N SER A 183 -3.93 -5.45 7.58
CA SER A 183 -3.92 -4.03 7.22
C SER A 183 -4.65 -3.19 8.28
N ASN A 184 -4.45 -1.88 8.21
CA ASN A 184 -5.17 -0.90 9.03
C ASN A 184 -6.36 -0.29 8.27
N GLY A 185 -7.08 -1.10 7.49
CA GLY A 185 -8.14 -0.65 6.58
C GLY A 185 -7.68 -0.60 5.12
N LEU A 186 -8.14 0.40 4.37
CA LEU A 186 -7.89 0.53 2.92
C LEU A 186 -6.43 0.79 2.55
N HIS A 187 -5.63 1.31 3.49
CA HIS A 187 -4.31 1.88 3.24
C HIS A 187 -4.38 3.10 2.29
N ALA A 188 -3.61 3.12 1.19
CA ALA A 188 -3.60 4.23 0.24
C ALA A 188 -4.14 3.85 -1.16
N ASN A 189 -4.79 2.68 -1.31
CA ASN A 189 -5.21 2.18 -2.62
C ASN A 189 -6.74 2.10 -2.77
N GLY A 190 -7.21 2.17 -4.03
CA GLY A 190 -8.64 2.09 -4.35
C GLY A 190 -9.45 3.37 -4.08
N TYR A 191 -8.82 4.45 -3.65
CA TYR A 191 -9.51 5.69 -3.25
C TYR A 191 -10.29 6.37 -4.35
N THR A 192 -9.92 6.22 -5.61
CA THR A 192 -10.72 6.76 -6.71
C THR A 192 -12.12 6.15 -6.72
N LEU A 193 -12.22 4.82 -6.63
CA LEU A 193 -13.51 4.12 -6.56
C LEU A 193 -14.25 4.45 -5.26
N VAL A 194 -13.58 4.33 -4.10
CA VAL A 194 -14.16 4.55 -2.77
C VAL A 194 -14.74 5.95 -2.64
N ARG A 195 -14.01 6.97 -3.06
CA ARG A 195 -14.43 8.37 -3.02
C ARG A 195 -15.70 8.58 -3.85
N HIS A 196 -15.71 8.16 -5.12
CA HIS A 196 -16.90 8.29 -5.97
C HIS A 196 -18.10 7.50 -5.43
N LEU A 197 -17.85 6.37 -4.77
CA LEU A 197 -18.88 5.50 -4.27
C LEU A 197 -19.47 5.99 -2.95
N LEU A 198 -18.63 6.29 -1.96
CA LEU A 198 -19.07 6.58 -0.61
C LEU A 198 -19.42 8.06 -0.40
N LEU A 199 -18.62 9.01 -0.93
CA LEU A 199 -18.93 10.45 -0.76
C LEU A 199 -20.16 10.89 -1.55
N SER A 200 -20.66 10.08 -2.49
CA SER A 200 -21.96 10.31 -3.12
C SER A 200 -23.16 9.89 -2.25
N ARG A 201 -22.91 9.26 -1.09
CA ARG A 201 -23.94 8.67 -0.21
C ARG A 201 -23.87 9.12 1.23
N TYR A 202 -22.66 9.36 1.74
CA TYR A 202 -22.38 9.70 3.12
C TYR A 202 -21.56 10.99 3.18
N ARG A 203 -21.72 11.74 4.26
CA ARG A 203 -20.84 12.85 4.59
C ARG A 203 -19.57 12.29 5.25
N LEU A 204 -18.46 13.00 5.15
CA LEU A 204 -17.20 12.57 5.79
C LEU A 204 -17.31 12.52 7.32
N ASP A 205 -17.97 13.50 7.91
CA ASP A 205 -18.22 13.60 9.37
C ASP A 205 -19.38 12.69 9.85
N GLU A 206 -20.04 11.96 8.95
CA GLU A 206 -21.17 11.07 9.30
C GLU A 206 -20.64 9.80 9.96
N ARG A 207 -21.23 9.49 11.14
CA ARG A 207 -21.01 8.20 11.80
C ARG A 207 -21.80 7.12 11.08
N ILE A 208 -21.11 6.07 10.70
CA ILE A 208 -21.68 4.92 9.99
C ILE A 208 -21.70 3.74 10.98
N ASP A 209 -22.87 3.22 11.29
CA ASP A 209 -23.03 2.18 12.32
C ASP A 209 -22.25 0.91 11.99
N GLU A 210 -22.20 0.51 10.72
CA GLU A 210 -21.46 -0.66 10.24
C GLU A 210 -19.93 -0.51 10.43
N LEU A 211 -19.44 0.73 10.45
CA LEU A 211 -18.02 1.03 10.67
C LEU A 211 -17.71 1.27 12.15
N GLY A 212 -18.70 1.66 12.94
CA GLY A 212 -18.50 2.07 14.32
C GLY A 212 -17.74 3.40 14.50
N SER A 213 -17.47 4.13 13.41
CA SER A 213 -16.71 5.37 13.36
C SER A 213 -17.33 6.35 12.36
N THR A 214 -16.78 7.57 12.24
CA THR A 214 -17.08 8.44 11.10
C THR A 214 -16.45 7.91 9.82
N LEU A 215 -17.00 8.34 8.67
CA LEU A 215 -16.42 7.93 7.39
C LEU A 215 -14.99 8.46 7.22
N GLU A 216 -14.71 9.68 7.65
CA GLU A 216 -13.37 10.26 7.60
C GLU A 216 -12.37 9.52 8.48
N ASP A 217 -12.76 9.12 9.70
CA ASP A 217 -11.90 8.34 10.59
C ASP A 217 -11.51 7.00 9.95
N GLU A 218 -12.44 6.36 9.26
CA GLU A 218 -12.15 5.10 8.56
C GLU A 218 -11.26 5.33 7.34
N LEU A 219 -11.60 6.30 6.49
CA LEU A 219 -10.86 6.57 5.25
C LEU A 219 -9.48 7.17 5.48
N LEU A 220 -9.26 7.87 6.59
CA LEU A 220 -7.96 8.47 6.91
C LEU A 220 -7.10 7.61 7.85
N LYS A 221 -7.49 6.36 8.14
CA LYS A 221 -6.57 5.43 8.82
C LYS A 221 -5.26 5.33 8.04
N PRO A 222 -4.10 5.49 8.69
CA PRO A 222 -2.83 5.45 7.98
C PRO A 222 -2.50 4.04 7.50
N THR A 223 -1.73 3.95 6.44
CA THR A 223 -1.11 2.70 6.00
C THR A 223 -0.20 2.17 7.09
N ARG A 224 -0.32 0.89 7.40
CA ARG A 224 0.55 0.24 8.40
C ARG A 224 1.97 0.12 7.88
N ILE A 225 2.94 0.37 8.74
CA ILE A 225 4.36 0.23 8.46
C ILE A 225 4.81 -1.14 8.96
N TYR A 226 5.33 -1.98 8.05
CA TYR A 226 5.74 -3.36 8.34
C TYR A 226 7.25 -3.55 8.46
N VAL A 227 8.03 -2.47 8.38
CA VAL A 227 9.50 -2.53 8.30
C VAL A 227 10.13 -3.31 9.46
N LYS A 228 9.84 -2.93 10.71
CA LYS A 228 10.47 -3.56 11.87
C LYS A 228 10.14 -5.05 12.00
N PRO A 229 8.86 -5.50 11.98
CA PRO A 229 8.57 -6.93 12.07
C PRO A 229 9.18 -7.71 10.91
N VAL A 230 9.19 -7.16 9.69
CA VAL A 230 9.78 -7.85 8.54
C VAL A 230 11.30 -7.99 8.69
N LEU A 231 12.01 -6.95 9.13
CA LEU A 231 13.45 -7.04 9.37
C LEU A 231 13.79 -8.06 10.48
N ASP A 232 12.95 -8.18 11.51
CA ASP A 232 13.13 -9.20 12.55
C ASP A 232 12.89 -10.62 12.02
N MET A 233 11.94 -10.80 11.11
CA MET A 233 11.73 -12.07 10.40
C MET A 233 12.96 -12.44 9.57
N ILE A 234 13.43 -11.52 8.72
CA ILE A 234 14.60 -11.74 7.84
C ILE A 234 15.85 -12.13 8.64
N ARG A 235 16.06 -11.53 9.84
CA ARG A 235 17.20 -11.82 10.71
C ARG A 235 17.09 -13.16 11.43
N SER A 236 15.89 -13.71 11.58
CA SER A 236 15.65 -14.90 12.42
C SER A 236 15.30 -16.16 11.65
N MET A 237 14.89 -16.07 10.38
CA MET A 237 14.46 -17.20 9.57
C MET A 237 14.66 -16.96 8.08
N ASP A 238 14.57 -18.02 7.30
CA ASP A 238 14.63 -17.98 5.82
C ASP A 238 13.27 -17.58 5.25
N ILE A 239 13.17 -16.36 4.71
CA ILE A 239 11.96 -15.84 4.07
C ILE A 239 12.08 -15.99 2.57
N HIS A 240 11.16 -16.74 1.97
CA HIS A 240 11.17 -17.04 0.53
C HIS A 240 10.59 -15.90 -0.31
N GLY A 241 9.67 -15.10 0.24
CA GLY A 241 9.09 -13.97 -0.48
C GLY A 241 8.24 -13.07 0.40
N ILE A 242 8.16 -11.80 0.03
CA ILE A 242 7.34 -10.80 0.72
C ILE A 242 6.61 -9.96 -0.31
N ALA A 243 5.30 -9.75 -0.11
CA ALA A 243 4.46 -8.96 -1.00
C ALA A 243 3.66 -7.90 -0.24
N HIS A 244 3.91 -6.62 -0.54
CA HIS A 244 3.07 -5.53 -0.06
C HIS A 244 1.79 -5.45 -0.90
N ILE A 245 0.63 -5.65 -0.25
CA ILE A 245 -0.68 -5.75 -0.90
C ILE A 245 -1.26 -4.34 -1.09
N THR A 246 -0.89 -3.73 -2.21
CA THR A 246 -1.25 -2.36 -2.63
C THR A 246 -2.02 -2.39 -3.97
N GLY A 247 -1.81 -1.44 -4.88
CA GLY A 247 -2.48 -1.41 -6.20
C GLY A 247 -2.29 -2.72 -6.98
N GLY A 248 -3.41 -3.30 -7.45
CA GLY A 248 -3.43 -4.64 -8.04
C GLY A 248 -3.56 -5.78 -7.02
N ALA A 249 -3.57 -5.44 -5.73
CA ALA A 249 -3.85 -6.30 -4.59
C ALA A 249 -3.12 -7.66 -4.66
N PHE A 250 -3.82 -8.79 -4.49
CA PHE A 250 -3.20 -10.12 -4.43
C PHE A 250 -2.59 -10.60 -5.75
N LYS A 251 -2.94 -9.99 -6.89
CA LYS A 251 -2.27 -10.27 -8.17
C LYS A 251 -0.77 -10.01 -8.13
N LYS A 252 -0.33 -9.12 -7.21
CA LYS A 252 1.10 -8.81 -7.01
C LYS A 252 1.95 -10.01 -6.57
N LEU A 253 1.36 -11.06 -6.01
CA LEU A 253 2.09 -12.28 -5.67
C LEU A 253 2.81 -12.88 -6.88
N THR A 254 2.26 -12.73 -8.10
CA THR A 254 2.93 -13.18 -9.32
C THR A 254 4.22 -12.43 -9.65
N ARG A 255 4.48 -11.27 -9.03
CA ARG A 255 5.76 -10.55 -9.18
C ARG A 255 6.91 -11.29 -8.50
N LEU A 256 6.60 -12.05 -7.43
CA LEU A 256 7.60 -12.83 -6.71
C LEU A 256 7.97 -14.08 -7.51
N ASN A 257 6.97 -14.84 -7.93
CA ASN A 257 7.19 -16.04 -8.74
C ASN A 257 5.96 -16.33 -9.62
N SER A 258 6.12 -16.27 -10.93
CA SER A 258 5.04 -16.54 -11.88
C SER A 258 4.91 -18.02 -12.27
N ASN A 259 5.80 -18.89 -11.75
CA ASN A 259 5.83 -20.32 -12.06
C ASN A 259 5.18 -21.21 -11.00
N VAL A 260 4.66 -20.62 -9.94
CA VAL A 260 3.92 -21.29 -8.87
C VAL A 260 2.47 -20.83 -8.81
N ARG A 261 1.63 -21.59 -8.09
CA ARG A 261 0.26 -21.24 -7.77
C ARG A 261 0.17 -20.78 -6.33
N PHE A 262 -0.29 -19.54 -6.10
CA PHE A 262 -0.62 -19.03 -4.77
C PHE A 262 -2.09 -19.32 -4.48
N VAL A 263 -2.39 -20.10 -3.44
CA VAL A 263 -3.75 -20.52 -3.05
C VAL A 263 -4.09 -19.92 -1.69
N LEU A 264 -4.95 -18.90 -1.68
CA LEU A 264 -5.39 -18.17 -0.49
C LEU A 264 -6.80 -18.66 -0.12
N ASN A 265 -6.89 -19.73 0.66
CA ASN A 265 -8.16 -20.40 0.99
C ASN A 265 -8.57 -20.27 2.47
N SER A 266 -7.84 -19.49 3.25
CA SER A 266 -8.08 -19.25 4.67
C SER A 266 -8.04 -17.75 5.01
N MET A 267 -8.64 -16.94 4.14
CA MET A 267 -8.68 -15.49 4.33
C MET A 267 -9.51 -15.13 5.57
N PRO A 268 -9.03 -14.23 6.44
CA PRO A 268 -9.81 -13.74 7.56
C PRO A 268 -11.01 -12.92 7.07
N GLU A 269 -11.97 -12.72 7.96
CA GLU A 269 -13.14 -11.87 7.68
C GLU A 269 -12.67 -10.44 7.36
N PRO A 270 -13.01 -9.89 6.19
CA PRO A 270 -12.61 -8.54 5.83
C PRO A 270 -13.21 -7.47 6.76
N PRO A 271 -12.46 -6.41 7.12
CA PRO A 271 -12.98 -5.25 7.83
C PRO A 271 -14.24 -4.66 7.21
N SER A 272 -15.11 -4.05 8.04
CA SER A 272 -16.44 -3.56 7.64
C SER A 272 -16.43 -2.60 6.44
N ILE A 273 -15.35 -1.84 6.26
CA ILE A 273 -15.22 -0.92 5.11
C ILE A 273 -15.30 -1.67 3.78
N PHE A 274 -14.71 -2.85 3.66
CA PHE A 274 -14.75 -3.64 2.43
C PHE A 274 -16.15 -4.20 2.16
N LYS A 275 -16.89 -4.58 3.22
CA LYS A 275 -18.29 -4.99 3.09
C LYS A 275 -19.17 -3.83 2.60
N LEU A 276 -18.95 -2.64 3.16
CA LEU A 276 -19.66 -1.42 2.77
C LEU A 276 -19.38 -1.08 1.29
N ILE A 277 -18.12 -1.15 0.86
CA ILE A 277 -17.72 -0.93 -0.53
C ILE A 277 -18.40 -1.95 -1.44
N LYS A 278 -18.29 -3.25 -1.15
CA LYS A 278 -18.88 -4.33 -1.94
C LYS A 278 -20.40 -4.15 -2.11
N MET A 279 -21.09 -3.84 -1.01
CA MET A 279 -22.54 -3.61 -1.02
C MET A 279 -22.96 -2.47 -1.97
N HIS A 280 -22.20 -1.38 -1.97
CA HIS A 280 -22.54 -0.21 -2.78
C HIS A 280 -21.99 -0.26 -4.21
N ALA A 281 -20.82 -0.83 -4.43
CA ALA A 281 -20.20 -0.94 -5.76
C ALA A 281 -20.87 -2.00 -6.62
N LYS A 282 -21.48 -3.03 -6.01
CA LYS A 282 -22.06 -4.18 -6.69
C LYS A 282 -21.04 -4.91 -7.58
N ILE A 283 -19.80 -4.98 -7.10
CA ILE A 283 -18.73 -5.75 -7.73
C ILE A 283 -18.61 -7.11 -7.06
N ASP A 284 -18.07 -8.07 -7.78
CA ASP A 284 -17.88 -9.43 -7.29
C ASP A 284 -16.61 -9.58 -6.44
N ASP A 285 -16.40 -10.75 -5.86
CA ASP A 285 -15.23 -11.03 -5.03
C ASP A 285 -13.93 -11.00 -5.83
N ALA A 286 -13.96 -11.41 -7.09
CA ALA A 286 -12.77 -11.37 -7.95
C ALA A 286 -12.26 -9.94 -8.12
N GLU A 287 -13.17 -8.98 -8.34
CA GLU A 287 -12.82 -7.57 -8.46
C GLU A 287 -12.41 -6.96 -7.11
N MET A 288 -13.09 -7.33 -6.00
CA MET A 288 -12.70 -6.92 -4.65
C MET A 288 -11.25 -7.34 -4.33
N TYR A 289 -10.91 -8.62 -4.49
CA TYR A 289 -9.57 -9.15 -4.23
C TYR A 289 -8.51 -8.74 -5.27
N SER A 290 -8.93 -8.19 -6.41
CA SER A 290 -8.03 -7.62 -7.43
C SER A 290 -7.73 -6.13 -7.20
N THR A 291 -8.58 -5.44 -6.42
CA THR A 291 -8.51 -3.99 -6.22
C THR A 291 -8.07 -3.61 -4.81
N PHE A 292 -8.55 -4.35 -3.80
CA PHE A 292 -8.37 -4.04 -2.39
C PHE A 292 -7.57 -5.09 -1.64
N ASN A 293 -6.93 -4.67 -0.55
CA ASN A 293 -6.16 -5.55 0.33
C ASN A 293 -7.04 -6.49 1.19
N MET A 294 -8.34 -6.25 1.26
CA MET A 294 -9.35 -7.05 1.98
C MET A 294 -8.99 -7.35 3.44
N GLY A 295 -8.20 -6.49 4.08
CA GLY A 295 -7.76 -6.64 5.47
C GLY A 295 -6.35 -7.22 5.63
N ILE A 296 -5.68 -7.60 4.55
CA ILE A 296 -4.30 -8.10 4.54
C ILE A 296 -3.41 -7.09 3.81
N GLY A 297 -2.50 -6.44 4.54
CA GLY A 297 -1.63 -5.43 3.94
C GLY A 297 -0.27 -5.97 3.47
N LEU A 298 0.20 -7.08 4.03
CA LEU A 298 1.44 -7.73 3.63
C LEU A 298 1.26 -9.26 3.62
N CYS A 299 1.88 -9.93 2.67
CA CYS A 299 2.02 -11.38 2.65
C CYS A 299 3.48 -11.77 2.82
N VAL A 300 3.75 -12.74 3.69
CA VAL A 300 5.07 -13.37 3.88
C VAL A 300 4.96 -14.82 3.44
N ILE A 301 5.89 -15.28 2.62
CA ILE A 301 6.00 -16.66 2.14
C ILE A 301 7.25 -17.26 2.77
N ALA A 302 7.10 -18.41 3.42
CA ALA A 302 8.19 -19.11 4.11
C ALA A 302 7.98 -20.63 4.07
N ALA A 303 8.96 -21.39 4.54
CA ALA A 303 8.82 -22.83 4.67
C ALA A 303 7.68 -23.20 5.64
N LYS A 304 7.02 -24.32 5.36
CA LYS A 304 6.01 -24.86 6.26
C LYS A 304 6.63 -25.21 7.61
N GLY A 305 6.05 -24.67 8.68
CA GLY A 305 6.52 -24.79 10.07
C GLY A 305 7.03 -23.49 10.66
N ASP A 306 7.27 -22.45 9.84
CA ASP A 306 7.71 -21.13 10.29
C ASP A 306 6.54 -20.17 10.60
N GLU A 307 5.30 -20.57 10.30
CA GLU A 307 4.11 -19.73 10.45
C GLU A 307 3.90 -19.20 11.87
N ASP A 308 4.10 -20.03 12.89
CA ASP A 308 3.91 -19.64 14.28
C ASP A 308 4.96 -18.62 14.74
N ALA A 309 6.20 -18.72 14.24
CA ALA A 309 7.26 -17.76 14.51
C ALA A 309 6.96 -16.41 13.86
N ILE A 310 6.50 -16.39 12.59
CA ILE A 310 6.09 -15.18 11.89
C ILE A 310 4.94 -14.49 12.65
N ILE A 311 3.90 -15.24 13.04
CA ILE A 311 2.76 -14.70 13.80
C ILE A 311 3.22 -14.14 15.15
N SER A 312 4.12 -14.83 15.84
CA SER A 312 4.67 -14.37 17.12
C SER A 312 5.45 -13.06 16.98
N ILE A 313 6.28 -12.92 15.94
CA ILE A 313 7.00 -11.68 15.66
C ILE A 313 6.02 -10.53 15.42
N CYS A 314 4.99 -10.74 14.58
CA CYS A 314 3.97 -9.73 14.34
C CYS A 314 3.29 -9.27 15.63
N LYS A 315 2.94 -10.19 16.51
CA LYS A 315 2.27 -9.88 17.78
C LYS A 315 3.14 -9.06 18.71
N ASN A 316 4.45 -9.25 18.68
CA ASN A 316 5.40 -8.47 19.48
C ASN A 316 5.60 -7.04 18.95
N HIS A 317 5.17 -6.77 17.71
CA HIS A 317 5.20 -5.46 17.07
C HIS A 317 3.80 -4.83 17.03
N HIS A 318 3.43 -4.08 18.07
CA HIS A 318 2.17 -3.33 18.17
C HIS A 318 0.90 -4.19 18.00
N ASP A 319 0.89 -5.43 18.53
CA ASP A 319 -0.23 -6.37 18.42
C ASP A 319 -0.75 -6.53 16.97
N MET A 320 0.17 -6.63 16.01
CA MET A 320 -0.22 -6.87 14.62
C MET A 320 -0.79 -8.27 14.47
N ASP A 321 -2.05 -8.36 14.09
CA ASP A 321 -2.64 -9.65 13.75
C ASP A 321 -2.01 -10.21 12.48
N ALA A 322 -1.73 -11.50 12.49
CA ALA A 322 -1.25 -12.24 11.33
C ALA A 322 -1.92 -13.62 11.28
N TYR A 323 -2.14 -14.12 10.09
CA TYR A 323 -2.95 -15.31 9.83
C TYR A 323 -2.28 -16.19 8.79
N VAL A 324 -2.33 -17.50 8.95
CA VAL A 324 -2.03 -18.42 7.84
C VAL A 324 -3.20 -18.32 6.86
N ILE A 325 -2.99 -17.65 5.73
CA ILE A 325 -4.04 -17.38 4.76
C ILE A 325 -4.04 -18.37 3.58
N GLY A 326 -2.98 -19.13 3.42
CA GLY A 326 -2.89 -20.08 2.30
C GLY A 326 -1.54 -20.76 2.19
N LYS A 327 -1.29 -21.29 1.01
CA LYS A 327 -0.08 -22.05 0.66
C LYS A 327 0.30 -21.85 -0.80
N VAL A 328 1.52 -22.23 -1.13
CA VAL A 328 2.02 -22.34 -2.49
C VAL A 328 1.84 -23.78 -3.01
N GLU A 329 1.38 -23.92 -4.23
CA GLU A 329 1.17 -25.20 -4.92
C GLU A 329 1.87 -25.21 -6.29
N GLU A 330 2.01 -26.39 -6.87
CA GLU A 330 2.40 -26.53 -8.28
C GLU A 330 1.36 -25.91 -9.20
N GLY A 331 1.81 -25.27 -10.26
CA GLY A 331 0.94 -24.60 -11.23
C GLY A 331 1.26 -23.12 -11.38
N LYS A 332 0.29 -22.33 -11.79
CA LYS A 332 0.48 -20.87 -12.02
C LYS A 332 -0.73 -20.07 -11.59
N GLY A 333 -0.48 -18.84 -11.14
CA GLY A 333 -1.51 -17.85 -10.86
C GLY A 333 -1.81 -17.67 -9.39
N VAL A 334 -2.78 -16.82 -9.11
CA VAL A 334 -3.28 -16.49 -7.77
C VAL A 334 -4.75 -16.85 -7.66
N TYR A 335 -5.10 -17.58 -6.62
CA TYR A 335 -6.46 -18.02 -6.32
C TYR A 335 -6.84 -17.60 -4.92
N VAL A 336 -8.03 -17.04 -4.76
CA VAL A 336 -8.60 -16.69 -3.46
C VAL A 336 -9.96 -17.37 -3.34
N ASN A 337 -10.13 -18.28 -2.37
CA ASN A 337 -11.37 -19.06 -2.17
C ASN A 337 -11.88 -19.66 -3.49
N ASP A 338 -11.03 -20.35 -4.24
CA ASP A 338 -11.29 -20.94 -5.56
C ASP A 338 -11.51 -19.96 -6.72
N ILE A 339 -11.50 -18.66 -6.46
CA ILE A 339 -11.61 -17.64 -7.50
C ILE A 339 -10.21 -17.38 -8.07
N ARG A 340 -10.03 -17.62 -9.35
CA ARG A 340 -8.79 -17.25 -10.04
C ARG A 340 -8.75 -15.74 -10.28
N LEU A 341 -7.69 -15.08 -9.81
CA LEU A 341 -7.47 -13.65 -10.03
C LEU A 341 -6.56 -13.36 -11.23
N VAL A 342 -5.62 -14.27 -11.52
CA VAL A 342 -4.68 -14.15 -12.64
C VAL A 342 -4.10 -15.53 -13.02
#